data_5d41702647b4cbf02b98e61332b69b9f
#
_entry.id   5d41702647b4cbf02b98e61332b69b9f
#
_cell.length_a   1.000
_cell.length_b   1.000
_cell.length_c   1.000
_cell.angle_alpha   90.00
_cell.angle_beta   90.00
_cell.angle_gamma   90.00
#
_symmetry.space_group_name_H-M   'P 1'
#
loop_
_entity.id
_entity.type
_entity.pdbx_description
1 polymer ?
#
loop_
_entity_poly.entity_id
_entity_poly.type
_entity_poly.pdbx_seq_one_letter_code
_entity_poly.pdbx_strand_id
1 'polypeptide(L)'
;MNTNQRIITIGTVCLIVGTINLLLQIGNIVSLWISHLIQTGGKNYSNTCSQSVITYENNTWVNQTYVNISNTNIADGQRVYSKVLAGNSSLCPINGWAIYSKDNSIRIGSKGDIFVIREPFISCSQLECRTFFLTQGALLNDRHSNGTVKDRSPYRTLMSCPIGEAPSPYNSRFESVAWSASACHDGMGWLTIGISGPDNGAVAVLKYNGIITDTIKSWRKQILRTQESECVCINGSCFTIMTDGPSNNQASYKIFKIKKGKIIKSVEMDAPNYHYEECSCYPDAGKVMCVCRDNWHASNRPWVSFDQNLNYQIGYICSGIFGDNPRSNDGRGNCGPVLSNGANGVKGFSFRYGNGVWIGRTKNISSRSGFEMIWDPNGWTETDSMFSKKQDVLALTDWSGYSGSFVQHPELTGMNCMRPCFWVELIRGQPKESTIWTSGSSISFCGVDSGTASWSWPDGADLPFSVDK
;
A
#
# COMPACT_ATOMS: atom_id res chain seq x y z
N MET A 1 -0.74 3.93 -76.74
CA MET A 1 -0.28 4.29 -75.37
C MET A 1 0.85 3.36 -74.99
N ASN A 2 1.98 3.92 -74.65
CA ASN A 2 3.17 3.17 -74.31
C ASN A 2 2.96 2.43 -73.00
N THR A 3 3.47 1.23 -72.89
CA THR A 3 3.27 0.34 -71.75
C THR A 3 3.65 1.02 -70.40
N ASN A 4 4.65 1.89 -70.44
CA ASN A 4 5.08 2.68 -69.29
C ASN A 4 4.07 3.72 -68.85
N GLN A 5 3.29 4.29 -69.77
CA GLN A 5 2.23 5.23 -69.40
C GLN A 5 1.03 4.51 -68.77
N ARG A 6 0.75 3.29 -69.13
CA ARG A 6 -0.30 2.51 -68.54
C ARG A 6 0.05 2.10 -67.10
N ILE A 7 1.30 1.73 -66.85
CA ILE A 7 1.76 1.38 -65.51
C ILE A 7 1.72 2.58 -64.55
N ILE A 8 2.15 3.77 -65.04
CA ILE A 8 2.09 4.98 -64.23
C ILE A 8 0.65 5.38 -63.91
N THR A 9 -0.24 5.27 -64.92
CA THR A 9 -1.66 5.58 -64.71
C THR A 9 -2.33 4.62 -63.74
N ILE A 10 -2.03 3.36 -63.80
CA ILE A 10 -2.57 2.32 -62.88
C ILE A 10 -1.98 2.58 -61.46
N GLY A 11 -0.68 2.83 -61.35
CA GLY A 11 -0.03 3.14 -60.07
C GLY A 11 -0.63 4.38 -59.40
N THR A 12 -0.86 5.43 -60.17
CA THR A 12 -1.48 6.67 -59.65
C THR A 12 -2.93 6.45 -59.22
N VAL A 13 -3.71 5.69 -59.97
CA VAL A 13 -5.08 5.36 -59.61
C VAL A 13 -5.13 4.49 -58.34
N CYS A 14 -4.25 3.50 -58.22
CA CYS A 14 -4.15 2.69 -57.02
C CYS A 14 -3.73 3.53 -55.80
N LEU A 15 -2.84 4.48 -55.95
CA LEU A 15 -2.41 5.38 -54.87
C LEU A 15 -3.56 6.28 -54.44
N ILE A 16 -4.28 6.85 -55.42
CA ILE A 16 -5.46 7.71 -55.13
C ILE A 16 -6.57 6.89 -54.47
N VAL A 17 -6.89 5.70 -54.92
CA VAL A 17 -7.89 4.83 -54.31
C VAL A 17 -7.46 4.41 -52.91
N GLY A 18 -6.16 4.10 -52.72
CA GLY A 18 -5.63 3.77 -51.39
C GLY A 18 -5.72 4.95 -50.41
N THR A 19 -5.41 6.16 -50.84
CA THR A 19 -5.54 7.36 -49.99
C THR A 19 -6.98 7.73 -49.72
N ILE A 20 -7.89 7.56 -50.67
CA ILE A 20 -9.32 7.78 -50.49
C ILE A 20 -9.89 6.77 -49.49
N ASN A 21 -9.51 5.48 -49.60
CA ASN A 21 -9.92 4.48 -48.62
C ASN A 21 -9.40 4.76 -47.22
N LEU A 22 -8.18 5.20 -47.08
CA LEU A 22 -7.61 5.59 -45.79
C LEU A 22 -8.33 6.80 -45.19
N LEU A 23 -8.62 7.80 -46.02
CA LEU A 23 -9.39 8.98 -45.59
C LEU A 23 -10.84 8.63 -45.23
N LEU A 24 -11.46 7.70 -45.96
CA LEU A 24 -12.80 7.19 -45.63
C LEU A 24 -12.81 6.39 -44.33
N GLN A 25 -11.78 5.59 -44.09
CA GLN A 25 -11.63 4.86 -42.81
C GLN A 25 -11.42 5.84 -41.65
N ILE A 26 -10.60 6.84 -41.80
CA ILE A 26 -10.41 7.91 -40.82
C ILE A 26 -11.73 8.68 -40.61
N GLY A 27 -12.41 9.04 -41.68
CA GLY A 27 -13.71 9.69 -41.63
C GLY A 27 -14.76 8.84 -40.94
N ASN A 28 -14.80 7.54 -41.18
CA ASN A 28 -15.71 6.62 -40.50
C ASN A 28 -15.38 6.49 -39.01
N ILE A 29 -14.11 6.44 -38.66
CA ILE A 29 -13.67 6.42 -37.25
C ILE A 29 -14.07 7.73 -36.55
N VAL A 30 -13.84 8.87 -37.19
CA VAL A 30 -14.24 10.18 -36.66
C VAL A 30 -15.75 10.30 -36.56
N SER A 31 -16.48 9.83 -37.58
CA SER A 31 -17.94 9.84 -37.58
C SER A 31 -18.52 8.91 -36.52
N LEU A 32 -17.96 7.74 -36.31
CA LEU A 32 -18.32 6.84 -35.23
C LEU A 32 -18.05 7.48 -33.86
N TRP A 33 -16.92 8.17 -33.73
CA TRP A 33 -16.60 8.91 -32.51
C TRP A 33 -17.58 10.06 -32.24
N ILE A 34 -17.89 10.84 -33.27
CA ILE A 34 -18.84 11.94 -33.19
C ILE A 34 -20.25 11.41 -32.93
N SER A 35 -20.67 10.33 -33.60
CA SER A 35 -21.96 9.68 -33.35
C SER A 35 -22.04 9.13 -31.94
N HIS A 36 -20.94 8.58 -31.43
CA HIS A 36 -20.91 8.09 -30.07
C HIS A 36 -21.00 9.23 -29.06
N LEU A 37 -20.31 10.34 -29.29
CA LEU A 37 -20.43 11.56 -28.50
C LEU A 37 -21.84 12.18 -28.55
N ILE A 38 -22.50 12.13 -29.70
CA ILE A 38 -23.86 12.69 -29.88
C ILE A 38 -24.90 11.77 -29.23
N GLN A 39 -24.80 10.45 -29.41
CA GLN A 39 -25.72 9.49 -28.81
C GLN A 39 -25.67 9.46 -27.29
N THR A 40 -24.56 9.88 -26.72
CA THR A 40 -24.35 9.86 -25.29
C THR A 40 -24.68 11.19 -24.60
N GLY A 41 -25.27 12.13 -25.36
CA GLY A 41 -25.79 13.37 -24.79
C GLY A 41 -24.75 14.23 -24.07
N GLY A 42 -23.51 14.26 -24.58
CA GLY A 42 -22.43 15.04 -23.97
C GLY A 42 -21.91 14.47 -22.66
N LYS A 43 -22.18 13.20 -22.41
CA LYS A 43 -21.57 12.49 -21.27
C LYS A 43 -20.07 12.50 -21.46
N ASN A 44 -19.37 13.08 -20.51
CA ASN A 44 -17.93 13.02 -20.49
C ASN A 44 -17.50 11.57 -20.30
N TYR A 45 -17.01 10.94 -21.36
CA TYR A 45 -16.40 9.64 -21.22
C TYR A 45 -15.08 9.74 -20.48
N SER A 46 -14.88 8.74 -19.69
CA SER A 46 -13.57 8.54 -19.13
C SER A 46 -12.56 8.40 -20.26
N ASN A 47 -11.52 9.19 -20.21
CA ASN A 47 -10.34 8.88 -20.99
C ASN A 47 -9.76 7.59 -20.44
N THR A 48 -10.01 6.49 -21.13
CA THR A 48 -9.39 5.23 -20.79
C THR A 48 -7.96 5.24 -21.35
N CYS A 49 -6.99 5.25 -20.48
CA CYS A 49 -5.61 5.01 -20.87
C CYS A 49 -5.31 3.52 -20.71
N SER A 50 -5.00 2.86 -21.81
CA SER A 50 -4.46 1.51 -21.75
C SER A 50 -2.99 1.58 -21.39
N GLN A 51 -2.61 0.82 -20.39
CA GLN A 51 -1.20 0.69 -19.99
C GLN A 51 -0.80 -0.76 -20.01
N SER A 52 0.43 -0.98 -20.46
CA SER A 52 1.04 -2.29 -20.37
C SER A 52 1.72 -2.42 -19.03
N VAL A 53 1.39 -3.46 -18.30
CA VAL A 53 2.07 -3.87 -17.08
C VAL A 53 2.61 -5.27 -17.26
N ILE A 54 3.72 -5.54 -16.59
CA ILE A 54 4.30 -6.87 -16.55
C ILE A 54 3.60 -7.64 -15.42
N THR A 55 3.02 -8.76 -15.73
CA THR A 55 2.45 -9.69 -14.75
C THR A 55 3.13 -11.04 -14.82
N TYR A 56 3.00 -11.80 -13.76
CA TYR A 56 3.52 -13.16 -13.70
C TYR A 56 2.38 -14.15 -13.91
N GLU A 57 2.38 -14.80 -15.08
CA GLU A 57 1.37 -15.77 -15.45
C GLU A 57 2.03 -17.05 -15.97
N ASN A 58 1.46 -18.19 -15.62
CA ASN A 58 1.96 -19.50 -16.07
C ASN A 58 3.48 -19.68 -15.89
N ASN A 59 4.00 -19.24 -14.74
CA ASN A 59 5.43 -19.25 -14.40
C ASN A 59 6.33 -18.40 -15.31
N THR A 60 5.77 -17.46 -16.03
CA THR A 60 6.51 -16.50 -16.86
C THR A 60 6.05 -15.08 -16.65
N TRP A 61 6.97 -14.14 -16.86
CA TRP A 61 6.63 -12.72 -16.86
C TRP A 61 6.05 -12.34 -18.23
N VAL A 62 4.82 -11.85 -18.22
CA VAL A 62 4.13 -11.43 -19.43
C VAL A 62 3.70 -9.97 -19.34
N ASN A 63 3.69 -9.30 -20.47
CA ASN A 63 3.12 -7.96 -20.56
C ASN A 63 1.61 -8.07 -20.61
N GLN A 64 0.94 -7.42 -19.68
CA GLN A 64 -0.50 -7.25 -19.72
C GLN A 64 -0.87 -5.80 -19.96
N THR A 65 -1.93 -5.60 -20.72
CA THR A 65 -2.53 -4.28 -20.89
C THR A 65 -3.74 -4.19 -19.97
N TYR A 66 -3.76 -3.21 -19.11
CA TYR A 66 -4.94 -2.89 -18.34
C TYR A 66 -5.43 -1.48 -18.66
N VAL A 67 -6.72 -1.29 -18.48
CA VAL A 67 -7.38 -0.01 -18.75
C VAL A 67 -7.49 0.75 -17.45
N ASN A 68 -6.88 1.93 -17.42
CA ASN A 68 -7.07 2.86 -16.33
C ASN A 68 -8.26 3.77 -16.64
N ILE A 69 -9.28 3.70 -15.81
CA ILE A 69 -10.49 4.50 -15.97
C ILE A 69 -10.29 5.83 -15.25
N SER A 70 -10.21 6.91 -16.00
CA SER A 70 -10.21 8.27 -15.48
C SER A 70 -11.46 9.03 -15.96
N ASN A 71 -11.95 9.95 -15.15
CA ASN A 71 -13.08 10.84 -15.50
C ASN A 71 -14.44 10.16 -15.79
N THR A 72 -14.82 9.21 -14.98
CA THR A 72 -16.20 8.76 -15.00
C THR A 72 -17.11 9.78 -14.32
N ASN A 73 -18.11 10.25 -15.04
CA ASN A 73 -19.07 11.20 -14.52
C ASN A 73 -20.28 10.49 -13.91
N ILE A 74 -20.80 11.02 -12.80
CA ILE A 74 -22.00 10.48 -12.13
C ILE A 74 -23.31 11.01 -12.76
N ALA A 75 -23.32 11.53 -13.96
CA ALA A 75 -24.59 11.78 -14.61
C ALA A 75 -25.36 10.45 -14.71
N ASP A 76 -26.61 10.42 -14.32
CA ASP A 76 -27.49 9.23 -14.34
C ASP A 76 -27.17 8.15 -13.28
N GLY A 77 -26.73 8.54 -12.11
CA GLY A 77 -26.46 7.60 -11.01
C GLY A 77 -25.16 6.80 -11.14
N GLN A 78 -24.34 7.09 -12.14
CA GLN A 78 -23.00 6.54 -12.23
C GLN A 78 -22.03 7.29 -11.31
N ARG A 79 -21.15 6.56 -10.66
CA ARG A 79 -20.14 7.16 -9.79
C ARG A 79 -19.02 7.81 -10.57
N VAL A 80 -18.54 8.96 -10.06
CA VAL A 80 -17.28 9.57 -10.51
C VAL A 80 -16.13 8.87 -9.78
N TYR A 81 -15.27 8.20 -10.51
CA TYR A 81 -14.19 7.44 -9.93
C TYR A 81 -12.80 8.09 -10.08
N SER A 82 -12.76 9.18 -10.83
CA SER A 82 -11.52 9.92 -11.07
C SER A 82 -11.40 11.16 -10.19
N LYS A 83 -12.24 11.29 -9.19
CA LYS A 83 -12.22 12.43 -8.30
C LYS A 83 -11.08 12.28 -7.31
N VAL A 84 -10.18 13.25 -7.29
CA VAL A 84 -9.15 13.33 -6.25
C VAL A 84 -9.80 13.56 -4.88
N LEU A 85 -9.16 13.09 -3.82
CA LEU A 85 -9.62 13.33 -2.47
C LEU A 85 -9.63 14.84 -2.20
N ALA A 86 -10.75 15.36 -1.73
CA ALA A 86 -10.89 16.77 -1.40
C ALA A 86 -9.92 17.17 -0.28
N GLY A 87 -9.40 18.40 -0.37
CA GLY A 87 -8.35 18.87 0.52
C GLY A 87 -8.70 18.94 2.00
N ASN A 88 -9.98 18.80 2.37
CA ASN A 88 -10.47 18.85 3.75
C ASN A 88 -11.24 17.58 4.16
N SER A 89 -11.17 16.53 3.39
CA SER A 89 -11.87 15.28 3.72
C SER A 89 -11.38 14.71 5.05
N SER A 90 -12.32 14.26 5.86
CA SER A 90 -12.06 13.71 7.21
C SER A 90 -12.43 12.24 7.30
N LEU A 91 -11.92 11.59 8.35
CA LEU A 91 -12.27 10.22 8.68
C LEU A 91 -13.73 10.12 9.14
N CYS A 92 -14.37 9.02 8.79
CA CYS A 92 -15.71 8.73 9.28
C CYS A 92 -15.71 8.40 10.77
N PRO A 93 -16.78 8.77 11.49
CA PRO A 93 -17.04 8.26 12.83
C PRO A 93 -17.22 6.74 12.83
N ILE A 94 -16.63 6.07 13.81
CA ILE A 94 -16.76 4.63 13.99
C ILE A 94 -17.04 4.26 15.45
N ASN A 95 -17.74 3.16 15.66
CA ASN A 95 -17.99 2.57 16.98
C ASN A 95 -17.32 1.21 17.17
N GLY A 96 -16.81 0.63 16.11
CA GLY A 96 -16.13 -0.65 16.16
C GLY A 96 -15.48 -0.99 14.84
N TRP A 97 -14.99 -2.22 14.74
CA TRP A 97 -14.28 -2.74 13.61
C TRP A 97 -14.91 -4.03 13.11
N ALA A 98 -14.98 -4.19 11.81
CA ALA A 98 -15.43 -5.42 11.18
C ALA A 98 -14.38 -5.93 10.21
N ILE A 99 -14.29 -7.25 10.08
CA ILE A 99 -13.42 -7.85 9.06
C ILE A 99 -13.85 -7.37 7.67
N TYR A 100 -12.87 -6.98 6.88
CA TYR A 100 -13.08 -6.55 5.50
C TYR A 100 -12.56 -7.56 4.49
N SER A 101 -11.38 -8.12 4.73
CA SER A 101 -10.78 -9.12 3.84
C SER A 101 -9.87 -10.07 4.60
N LYS A 102 -9.67 -11.25 4.01
CA LYS A 102 -8.73 -12.27 4.47
C LYS A 102 -8.31 -13.10 3.27
N ASP A 103 -7.02 -13.19 2.99
CA ASP A 103 -6.54 -13.87 1.78
C ASP A 103 -6.28 -15.37 1.95
N ASN A 104 -6.03 -15.85 3.17
CA ASN A 104 -5.71 -17.25 3.48
C ASN A 104 -4.54 -17.83 2.66
N SER A 105 -3.58 -17.00 2.28
CA SER A 105 -2.57 -17.35 1.30
C SER A 105 -1.68 -18.51 1.74
N ILE A 106 -1.33 -18.59 3.01
CA ILE A 106 -0.47 -19.68 3.51
C ILE A 106 -1.21 -21.01 3.41
N ARG A 107 -2.47 -21.06 3.84
CA ARG A 107 -3.29 -22.27 3.75
C ARG A 107 -3.52 -22.68 2.30
N ILE A 108 -3.82 -21.76 1.41
CA ILE A 108 -4.00 -22.00 -0.02
C ILE A 108 -2.68 -22.45 -0.66
N GLY A 109 -1.56 -21.85 -0.25
CA GLY A 109 -0.22 -22.17 -0.75
C GLY A 109 0.24 -23.60 -0.43
N SER A 110 -0.41 -24.29 0.49
CA SER A 110 -0.15 -25.71 0.75
C SER A 110 -0.50 -26.60 -0.43
N LYS A 111 -1.42 -26.16 -1.29
CA LYS A 111 -1.95 -26.94 -2.43
C LYS A 111 -1.97 -26.18 -3.75
N GLY A 112 -1.53 -24.93 -3.78
CA GLY A 112 -1.57 -24.08 -4.96
C GLY A 112 -0.33 -23.24 -5.14
N ASP A 113 -0.23 -22.60 -6.29
CA ASP A 113 0.87 -21.72 -6.66
C ASP A 113 0.66 -20.33 -6.01
N ILE A 114 1.19 -20.16 -4.83
CA ILE A 114 1.12 -18.93 -4.06
C ILE A 114 2.53 -18.39 -3.82
N PHE A 115 2.73 -17.10 -4.01
CA PHE A 115 4.00 -16.46 -3.77
C PHE A 115 4.40 -16.49 -2.30
N VAL A 116 5.69 -16.67 -2.05
CA VAL A 116 6.30 -16.32 -0.77
C VAL A 116 6.38 -14.82 -0.72
N ILE A 117 5.72 -14.23 0.25
CA ILE A 117 5.66 -12.78 0.42
C ILE A 117 5.93 -12.36 1.86
N ARG A 118 6.31 -11.12 2.04
CA ARG A 118 6.16 -10.36 3.28
C ARG A 118 5.81 -8.92 2.98
N GLU A 119 5.59 -8.16 4.02
CA GLU A 119 5.21 -6.76 3.97
C GLU A 119 4.00 -6.51 3.05
N PRO A 120 2.91 -7.30 3.20
CA PRO A 120 1.67 -6.97 2.50
C PRO A 120 1.11 -5.66 3.05
N PHE A 121 0.52 -4.87 2.19
CA PHE A 121 -0.28 -3.72 2.61
C PHE A 121 -1.44 -3.53 1.64
N ILE A 122 -2.43 -2.76 2.07
CA ILE A 122 -3.63 -2.50 1.29
C ILE A 122 -3.67 -1.02 0.95
N SER A 123 -4.03 -0.73 -0.28
CA SER A 123 -4.35 0.60 -0.75
C SER A 123 -5.57 0.56 -1.65
N CYS A 124 -6.42 1.57 -1.54
CA CYS A 124 -7.65 1.67 -2.31
C CYS A 124 -7.59 2.83 -3.30
N SER A 125 -8.09 2.58 -4.49
CA SER A 125 -8.53 3.64 -5.39
C SER A 125 -9.99 4.00 -5.08
N GLN A 126 -10.58 4.86 -5.86
CA GLN A 126 -12.01 5.16 -5.77
C GLN A 126 -12.89 4.02 -6.29
N LEU A 127 -12.29 3.02 -6.93
CA LEU A 127 -12.98 1.87 -7.52
C LEU A 127 -12.79 0.59 -6.73
N GLU A 128 -11.58 0.32 -6.26
CA GLU A 128 -11.20 -0.96 -5.69
C GLU A 128 -10.12 -0.81 -4.63
N CYS A 129 -10.03 -1.78 -3.74
CA CYS A 129 -8.89 -1.99 -2.88
C CYS A 129 -8.01 -3.10 -3.44
N ARG A 130 -6.71 -2.94 -3.35
CA ARG A 130 -5.72 -3.93 -3.77
C ARG A 130 -4.77 -4.26 -2.63
N THR A 131 -4.36 -5.51 -2.60
CA THR A 131 -3.26 -5.95 -1.75
C THR A 131 -1.96 -5.80 -2.52
N PHE A 132 -1.06 -5.00 -1.98
CA PHE A 132 0.33 -4.87 -2.44
C PHE A 132 1.22 -5.72 -1.55
N PHE A 133 2.26 -6.29 -2.09
CA PHE A 133 3.15 -7.16 -1.34
C PHE A 133 4.53 -7.24 -1.99
N LEU A 134 5.52 -7.63 -1.18
CA LEU A 134 6.89 -7.86 -1.64
C LEU A 134 7.14 -9.36 -1.74
N THR A 135 7.28 -9.85 -2.96
CA THR A 135 7.60 -11.26 -3.19
C THR A 135 9.06 -11.54 -2.88
N GLN A 136 9.37 -12.80 -2.65
CA GLN A 136 10.75 -13.28 -2.58
C GLN A 136 11.25 -13.92 -3.89
N GLY A 137 10.42 -13.85 -4.94
CA GLY A 137 10.73 -14.50 -6.20
C GLY A 137 10.58 -16.02 -6.18
N ALA A 138 9.74 -16.53 -5.29
CA ALA A 138 9.52 -17.95 -5.08
C ALA A 138 8.06 -18.25 -4.77
N LEU A 139 7.65 -19.46 -5.00
CA LEU A 139 6.35 -19.99 -4.59
C LEU A 139 6.50 -20.80 -3.29
N LEU A 140 5.45 -20.78 -2.46
CA LEU A 140 5.35 -21.71 -1.33
C LEU A 140 5.43 -23.15 -1.87
N ASN A 141 6.01 -24.07 -1.11
CA ASN A 141 6.28 -25.45 -1.49
C ASN A 141 7.29 -25.67 -2.61
N ASP A 142 7.90 -24.63 -3.15
CA ASP A 142 8.99 -24.76 -4.10
C ASP A 142 10.35 -24.77 -3.38
N ARG A 143 11.35 -25.43 -3.99
CA ARG A 143 12.72 -25.41 -3.51
C ARG A 143 13.32 -24.01 -3.41
N HIS A 144 12.89 -23.10 -4.28
CA HIS A 144 13.32 -21.70 -4.28
C HIS A 144 12.78 -20.89 -3.10
N SER A 145 11.83 -21.43 -2.33
CA SER A 145 11.35 -20.82 -1.11
C SER A 145 12.34 -20.93 0.04
N ASN A 146 13.35 -21.77 -0.09
CA ASN A 146 14.37 -21.95 0.95
C ASN A 146 15.18 -20.68 1.18
N GLY A 147 15.27 -20.26 2.43
CA GLY A 147 16.04 -19.09 2.83
C GLY A 147 15.33 -17.73 2.60
N THR A 148 14.03 -17.72 2.32
CA THR A 148 13.25 -16.50 2.07
C THR A 148 12.99 -15.66 3.35
N VAL A 149 13.66 -15.94 4.42
CA VAL A 149 13.64 -15.10 5.64
C VAL A 149 14.38 -13.77 5.45
N LYS A 150 15.16 -13.61 4.41
CA LYS A 150 15.95 -12.40 4.15
C LYS A 150 15.07 -11.21 3.78
N ASP A 151 15.36 -10.07 4.38
CA ASP A 151 14.61 -8.83 4.13
C ASP A 151 14.88 -8.26 2.73
N ARG A 152 16.12 -8.32 2.27
CA ARG A 152 16.55 -7.74 1.00
C ARG A 152 17.27 -8.77 0.15
N SER A 153 16.88 -8.79 -1.11
CA SER A 153 17.53 -9.58 -2.15
C SER A 153 17.20 -8.97 -3.52
N PRO A 154 17.98 -9.29 -4.56
CA PRO A 154 17.67 -8.81 -5.92
C PRO A 154 16.41 -9.45 -6.51
N TYR A 155 15.85 -10.48 -5.88
CA TYR A 155 14.64 -11.17 -6.33
C TYR A 155 13.35 -10.57 -5.79
N ARG A 156 13.43 -9.70 -4.81
CA ARG A 156 12.23 -9.09 -4.23
C ARG A 156 11.57 -8.13 -5.19
N THR A 157 10.24 -8.20 -5.22
CA THR A 157 9.42 -7.53 -6.21
C THR A 157 8.14 -7.02 -5.56
N LEU A 158 7.80 -5.76 -5.83
CA LEU A 158 6.49 -5.22 -5.49
C LEU A 158 5.48 -5.70 -6.54
N MET A 159 4.47 -6.38 -6.07
CA MET A 159 3.33 -6.83 -6.86
C MET A 159 2.02 -6.47 -6.18
N SER A 160 0.93 -6.59 -6.90
CA SER A 160 -0.41 -6.38 -6.34
C SER A 160 -1.43 -7.36 -6.90
N CYS A 161 -2.41 -7.71 -6.09
CA CYS A 161 -3.57 -8.50 -6.49
C CYS A 161 -4.86 -7.87 -5.94
N PRO A 162 -6.03 -8.29 -6.44
CA PRO A 162 -7.29 -7.87 -5.85
C PRO A 162 -7.35 -8.24 -4.35
N ILE A 163 -7.97 -7.36 -3.55
CA ILE A 163 -8.08 -7.60 -2.10
C ILE A 163 -8.80 -8.91 -1.80
N GLY A 164 -8.35 -9.61 -0.77
CA GLY A 164 -8.96 -10.87 -0.33
C GLY A 164 -8.55 -12.09 -1.15
N GLU A 165 -7.74 -11.92 -2.16
CA GLU A 165 -7.19 -13.01 -2.96
C GLU A 165 -5.76 -13.35 -2.51
N ALA A 166 -5.41 -14.63 -2.58
CA ALA A 166 -4.06 -15.09 -2.28
C ALA A 166 -3.09 -14.65 -3.39
N PRO A 167 -1.93 -14.07 -3.05
CA PRO A 167 -0.95 -13.64 -4.03
C PRO A 167 -0.41 -14.80 -4.87
N SER A 168 -0.82 -14.89 -6.12
CA SER A 168 -0.43 -15.97 -7.03
C SER A 168 0.08 -15.42 -8.35
N PRO A 169 0.83 -16.25 -9.14
CA PRO A 169 1.20 -15.89 -10.51
C PRO A 169 0.01 -15.60 -11.42
N TYR A 170 -1.18 -16.09 -11.07
CA TYR A 170 -2.38 -16.03 -11.91
C TYR A 170 -3.21 -14.75 -11.69
N ASN A 171 -3.05 -14.06 -10.56
CA ASN A 171 -3.85 -12.89 -10.21
C ASN A 171 -3.02 -11.64 -9.93
N SER A 172 -1.70 -11.75 -9.91
CA SER A 172 -0.82 -10.70 -9.43
C SER A 172 -0.19 -9.92 -10.58
N ARG A 173 -0.12 -8.61 -10.39
CA ARG A 173 0.44 -7.67 -11.34
C ARG A 173 1.79 -7.18 -10.85
N PHE A 174 2.79 -7.17 -11.73
CA PHE A 174 4.09 -6.56 -11.45
C PHE A 174 3.95 -5.04 -11.30
N GLU A 175 4.55 -4.50 -10.28
CA GLU A 175 4.60 -3.05 -10.05
C GLU A 175 6.04 -2.52 -10.15
N SER A 176 6.99 -3.12 -9.45
CA SER A 176 8.38 -2.67 -9.44
C SER A 176 9.30 -3.72 -8.82
N VAL A 177 10.58 -3.68 -9.17
CA VAL A 177 11.59 -4.42 -8.41
C VAL A 177 11.81 -3.69 -7.09
N ALA A 178 11.58 -4.35 -5.97
CA ALA A 178 11.64 -3.69 -4.67
C ALA A 178 11.78 -4.66 -3.51
N TRP A 179 12.53 -4.25 -2.50
CA TRP A 179 12.53 -4.85 -1.16
C TRP A 179 11.98 -3.89 -0.10
N SER A 180 11.62 -2.67 -0.47
CA SER A 180 10.85 -1.72 0.33
C SER A 180 9.93 -0.94 -0.59
N ALA A 181 8.71 -0.63 -0.15
CA ALA A 181 7.71 -0.13 -1.07
C ALA A 181 6.63 0.75 -0.41
N SER A 182 5.95 1.49 -1.26
CA SER A 182 4.68 2.16 -0.96
C SER A 182 3.86 2.27 -2.25
N ALA A 183 2.58 2.45 -2.11
CA ALA A 183 1.68 2.71 -3.24
C ALA A 183 0.44 3.46 -2.77
N CYS A 184 -0.13 4.27 -3.64
CA CYS A 184 -1.39 4.97 -3.40
C CYS A 184 -2.01 5.45 -4.71
N HIS A 185 -3.30 5.73 -4.68
CA HIS A 185 -4.04 6.20 -5.84
C HIS A 185 -4.51 7.64 -5.60
N ASP A 186 -4.25 8.53 -6.55
CA ASP A 186 -4.57 9.95 -6.43
C ASP A 186 -5.97 10.34 -6.93
N GLY A 187 -6.76 9.35 -7.34
CA GLY A 187 -8.05 9.53 -8.01
C GLY A 187 -7.94 9.43 -9.53
N MET A 188 -6.76 9.59 -10.09
CA MET A 188 -6.48 9.57 -11.54
C MET A 188 -5.57 8.40 -11.93
N GLY A 189 -4.70 7.97 -11.04
CA GLY A 189 -3.76 6.91 -11.33
C GLY A 189 -3.02 6.40 -10.08
N TRP A 190 -2.39 5.23 -10.23
CA TRP A 190 -1.57 4.62 -9.20
C TRP A 190 -0.16 5.20 -9.19
N LEU A 191 0.25 5.71 -8.04
CA LEU A 191 1.65 5.92 -7.71
C LEU A 191 2.18 4.66 -7.05
N THR A 192 3.26 4.10 -7.57
CA THR A 192 4.00 3.02 -6.92
C THR A 192 5.44 3.45 -6.68
N ILE A 193 5.96 3.09 -5.53
CA ILE A 193 7.33 3.38 -5.11
C ILE A 193 7.99 2.06 -4.76
N GLY A 194 9.05 1.73 -5.46
CA GLY A 194 9.83 0.52 -5.21
C GLY A 194 11.29 0.86 -4.99
N ILE A 195 11.84 0.40 -3.86
CA ILE A 195 13.24 0.61 -3.49
C ILE A 195 13.98 -0.70 -3.62
N SER A 196 15.08 -0.69 -4.37
CA SER A 196 15.98 -1.82 -4.49
C SER A 196 17.41 -1.37 -4.75
N GLY A 197 18.32 -2.32 -4.80
CA GLY A 197 19.75 -2.10 -4.99
C GLY A 197 20.58 -2.49 -3.79
N PRO A 198 21.88 -2.23 -3.82
CA PRO A 198 22.75 -2.50 -2.69
C PRO A 198 22.45 -1.57 -1.51
N ASP A 199 22.75 -2.00 -0.30
CA ASP A 199 22.48 -1.27 0.94
C ASP A 199 23.08 0.16 0.94
N ASN A 200 24.22 0.34 0.29
CA ASN A 200 24.92 1.62 0.20
C ASN A 200 24.59 2.44 -1.06
N GLY A 201 23.71 1.97 -1.88
CA GLY A 201 23.39 2.61 -3.16
C GLY A 201 21.98 2.31 -3.66
N ALA A 202 21.04 2.07 -2.77
CA ALA A 202 19.67 1.81 -3.13
C ALA A 202 19.01 3.01 -3.83
N VAL A 203 18.07 2.73 -4.69
CA VAL A 203 17.31 3.72 -5.45
C VAL A 203 15.82 3.42 -5.30
N ALA A 204 15.06 4.45 -4.98
CA ALA A 204 13.60 4.41 -5.06
C ALA A 204 13.17 4.80 -6.48
N VAL A 205 12.43 3.94 -7.13
CA VAL A 205 11.84 4.19 -8.44
C VAL A 205 10.37 4.54 -8.25
N LEU A 206 9.98 5.71 -8.71
CA LEU A 206 8.59 6.17 -8.71
C LEU A 206 7.98 5.88 -10.07
N LYS A 207 6.84 5.22 -10.06
CA LYS A 207 6.04 4.96 -11.25
C LYS A 207 4.65 5.55 -11.09
N TYR A 208 4.16 6.15 -12.14
CA TYR A 208 2.77 6.59 -12.23
C TYR A 208 2.09 5.84 -13.35
N ASN A 209 1.05 5.08 -12.99
CA ASN A 209 0.38 4.15 -13.90
C ASN A 209 1.36 3.21 -14.65
N GLY A 210 2.33 2.67 -13.92
CA GLY A 210 3.30 1.70 -14.45
C GLY A 210 4.48 2.31 -15.21
N ILE A 211 4.52 3.62 -15.40
CA ILE A 211 5.59 4.32 -16.11
C ILE A 211 6.54 4.99 -15.13
N ILE A 212 7.82 4.78 -15.27
CA ILE A 212 8.84 5.44 -14.44
C ILE A 212 8.79 6.96 -14.70
N THR A 213 8.57 7.71 -13.62
CA THR A 213 8.43 9.16 -13.68
C THR A 213 9.51 9.90 -12.92
N ASP A 214 10.09 9.27 -11.91
CA ASP A 214 11.15 9.88 -11.10
C ASP A 214 11.94 8.82 -10.33
N THR A 215 13.05 9.24 -9.75
CA THR A 215 13.89 8.38 -8.89
C THR A 215 14.42 9.18 -7.71
N ILE A 216 14.64 8.49 -6.59
CA ILE A 216 15.30 9.03 -5.40
C ILE A 216 16.48 8.12 -5.08
N LYS A 217 17.68 8.68 -5.09
CA LYS A 217 18.88 7.98 -4.68
C LYS A 217 19.08 8.05 -3.18
N SER A 218 19.59 7.00 -2.60
CA SER A 218 20.01 6.99 -1.20
C SER A 218 20.95 8.18 -0.93
N TRP A 219 20.61 8.98 0.06
CA TRP A 219 21.36 10.21 0.41
C TRP A 219 22.28 10.02 1.63
N ARG A 220 22.02 9.02 2.45
CA ARG A 220 22.88 8.59 3.57
C ARG A 220 23.65 7.32 3.27
N LYS A 221 23.39 6.68 2.13
CA LYS A 221 24.03 5.46 1.65
C LYS A 221 23.94 4.29 2.64
N GLN A 222 22.83 4.18 3.32
CA GLN A 222 22.62 3.12 4.31
C GLN A 222 21.17 2.71 4.38
N ILE A 223 20.77 1.85 3.47
CA ILE A 223 19.46 1.21 3.38
C ILE A 223 18.33 2.23 3.30
N LEU A 224 18.21 2.90 2.16
CA LEU A 224 17.03 3.69 1.85
C LEU A 224 15.78 2.81 1.95
N ARG A 225 14.77 3.26 2.68
CA ARG A 225 13.57 2.49 2.96
C ARG A 225 12.37 3.41 3.13
N THR A 226 11.17 2.88 2.95
CA THR A 226 9.93 3.64 3.01
C THR A 226 8.86 2.95 3.85
N GLN A 227 7.62 3.24 3.62
CA GLN A 227 6.52 2.99 4.53
C GLN A 227 6.15 1.51 4.71
N GLU A 228 6.27 0.67 3.71
CA GLU A 228 5.68 -0.68 3.71
C GLU A 228 4.15 -0.64 3.94
N SER A 229 3.52 0.46 3.58
CA SER A 229 2.09 0.72 3.63
C SER A 229 1.72 1.80 2.62
N GLU A 230 0.43 2.14 2.52
CA GLU A 230 0.00 3.12 1.53
C GLU A 230 0.56 4.51 1.81
N CYS A 231 0.94 5.21 0.76
CA CYS A 231 1.14 6.65 0.78
C CYS A 231 -0.21 7.37 0.80
N VAL A 232 -0.21 8.66 0.97
CA VAL A 232 -1.43 9.45 1.13
C VAL A 232 -1.54 10.45 0.00
N CYS A 233 -2.66 10.44 -0.71
CA CYS A 233 -2.93 11.41 -1.76
C CYS A 233 -4.07 12.34 -1.34
N ILE A 234 -3.81 13.63 -1.38
CA ILE A 234 -4.77 14.69 -1.06
C ILE A 234 -4.69 15.74 -2.16
N ASN A 235 -5.82 16.12 -2.68
CA ASN A 235 -5.93 17.20 -3.64
C ASN A 235 -5.01 17.02 -4.87
N GLY A 236 -4.85 15.78 -5.31
CA GLY A 236 -4.05 15.41 -6.47
C GLY A 236 -2.54 15.29 -6.23
N SER A 237 -2.06 15.56 -5.05
CA SER A 237 -0.67 15.32 -4.64
C SER A 237 -0.57 14.14 -3.69
N CYS A 238 0.48 13.36 -3.80
CA CYS A 238 0.76 12.22 -2.93
C CYS A 238 1.95 12.50 -2.04
N PHE A 239 1.89 11.97 -0.82
CA PHE A 239 2.87 12.22 0.23
C PHE A 239 3.40 10.90 0.77
N THR A 240 4.69 10.82 0.95
CA THR A 240 5.36 9.68 1.58
C THR A 240 6.53 10.14 2.44
N ILE A 241 6.97 9.26 3.32
CA ILE A 241 8.16 9.46 4.14
C ILE A 241 9.14 8.34 3.84
N MET A 242 10.39 8.70 3.64
CA MET A 242 11.49 7.73 3.50
C MET A 242 12.52 7.96 4.58
N THR A 243 13.18 6.89 4.94
CA THR A 243 14.26 6.85 5.91
C THR A 243 15.53 6.37 5.24
N ASP A 244 16.64 6.97 5.57
CA ASP A 244 17.97 6.52 5.16
C ASP A 244 18.95 6.69 6.32
N GLY A 245 19.88 5.78 6.48
CA GLY A 245 20.84 5.79 7.57
C GLY A 245 20.57 4.74 8.63
N PRO A 246 21.47 4.61 9.61
CA PRO A 246 21.40 3.61 10.65
C PRO A 246 20.29 3.89 11.67
N SER A 247 19.97 2.90 12.49
CA SER A 247 18.98 3.05 13.58
C SER A 247 19.60 3.76 14.78
N ASN A 248 19.99 5.01 14.59
CA ASN A 248 20.54 5.89 15.62
C ASN A 248 20.37 7.36 15.19
N ASN A 249 21.07 8.28 15.86
CA ASN A 249 21.01 9.73 15.59
C ASN A 249 21.58 10.16 14.23
N GLN A 250 22.16 9.24 13.46
CA GLN A 250 22.68 9.53 12.12
C GLN A 250 21.63 9.26 11.02
N ALA A 251 20.49 8.71 11.36
CA ALA A 251 19.41 8.50 10.41
C ALA A 251 18.81 9.83 9.94
N SER A 252 18.30 9.82 8.74
CA SER A 252 17.66 10.98 8.11
C SER A 252 16.29 10.58 7.58
N TYR A 253 15.33 11.46 7.75
CA TYR A 253 13.95 11.26 7.35
C TYR A 253 13.54 12.39 6.43
N LYS A 254 12.98 12.05 5.26
CA LYS A 254 12.47 13.04 4.33
C LYS A 254 11.01 12.79 4.01
N ILE A 255 10.26 13.89 4.03
CA ILE A 255 8.88 13.93 3.55
C ILE A 255 8.92 14.38 2.10
N PHE A 256 8.23 13.65 1.23
CA PHE A 256 8.15 13.94 -0.19
C PHE A 256 6.73 14.29 -0.59
N LYS A 257 6.56 15.36 -1.35
CA LYS A 257 5.34 15.69 -2.07
C LYS A 257 5.53 15.34 -3.52
N ILE A 258 4.64 14.50 -4.05
CA ILE A 258 4.75 13.88 -5.37
C ILE A 258 3.46 14.18 -6.14
N LYS A 259 3.58 14.65 -7.36
CA LYS A 259 2.44 14.87 -8.24
C LYS A 259 2.62 14.12 -9.54
N LYS A 260 1.68 13.23 -9.85
CA LYS A 260 1.73 12.36 -11.03
C LYS A 260 3.10 11.68 -11.20
N GLY A 261 3.60 11.14 -10.09
CA GLY A 261 4.87 10.42 -10.05
C GLY A 261 6.13 11.27 -10.03
N LYS A 262 6.04 12.59 -10.01
CA LYS A 262 7.20 13.49 -9.95
C LYS A 262 7.28 14.17 -8.59
N ILE A 263 8.47 14.18 -8.02
CA ILE A 263 8.75 14.89 -6.78
C ILE A 263 8.69 16.39 -7.05
N ILE A 264 7.78 17.08 -6.38
CA ILE A 264 7.63 18.53 -6.51
C ILE A 264 8.17 19.29 -5.29
N LYS A 265 8.29 18.62 -4.15
CA LYS A 265 8.87 19.19 -2.94
C LYS A 265 9.36 18.07 -2.00
N SER A 266 10.41 18.35 -1.28
CA SER A 266 10.85 17.48 -0.17
C SER A 266 11.36 18.32 0.99
N VAL A 267 11.23 17.78 2.20
CA VAL A 267 11.73 18.39 3.42
C VAL A 267 12.40 17.31 4.25
N GLU A 268 13.63 17.56 4.67
CA GLU A 268 14.30 16.73 5.66
C GLU A 268 13.80 17.11 7.04
N MET A 269 13.37 16.13 7.83
CA MET A 269 12.87 16.38 9.17
C MET A 269 14.03 16.68 10.12
N ASP A 270 13.89 17.75 10.87
CA ASP A 270 14.74 18.04 12.03
C ASP A 270 14.14 17.32 13.25
N ALA A 271 14.66 16.15 13.53
CA ALA A 271 14.12 15.27 14.57
C ALA A 271 15.25 14.62 15.40
N PRO A 272 16.05 15.43 16.10
CA PRO A 272 17.07 14.90 16.99
C PRO A 272 16.41 14.11 18.13
N ASN A 273 17.00 12.97 18.49
CA ASN A 273 16.46 12.03 19.49
C ASN A 273 15.17 11.32 19.09
N TYR A 274 14.80 11.37 17.83
CA TYR A 274 13.70 10.58 17.24
C TYR A 274 14.27 9.56 16.28
N HIS A 275 13.50 8.52 16.02
CA HIS A 275 13.76 7.61 14.93
C HIS A 275 12.44 7.27 14.25
N TYR A 276 12.40 7.38 12.93
CA TYR A 276 11.21 7.15 12.12
C TYR A 276 11.53 6.16 11.02
N GLU A 277 10.79 5.08 10.96
CA GLU A 277 10.76 4.20 9.80
C GLU A 277 9.43 3.49 9.68
N GLU A 278 9.16 2.94 8.52
CA GLU A 278 7.94 2.15 8.27
C GLU A 278 6.67 2.87 8.75
N CYS A 279 6.53 4.14 8.37
CA CYS A 279 5.41 4.95 8.80
C CYS A 279 4.09 4.46 8.20
N SER A 280 3.06 4.34 9.04
CA SER A 280 1.67 4.13 8.62
C SER A 280 0.97 5.47 8.62
N CYS A 281 0.56 5.90 7.44
CA CYS A 281 0.00 7.23 7.23
C CYS A 281 -1.45 7.17 6.78
N TYR A 282 -2.21 8.19 7.12
CA TYR A 282 -3.58 8.38 6.66
C TYR A 282 -3.90 9.87 6.57
N PRO A 283 -4.81 10.26 5.66
CA PRO A 283 -5.26 11.64 5.58
C PRO A 283 -6.35 11.92 6.60
N ASP A 284 -6.32 13.11 7.17
CA ASP A 284 -7.42 13.61 7.99
C ASP A 284 -7.48 15.14 7.95
N ALA A 285 -8.63 15.69 7.57
CA ALA A 285 -8.88 17.14 7.53
C ALA A 285 -7.80 17.93 6.77
N GLY A 286 -7.35 17.42 5.64
CA GLY A 286 -6.36 18.08 4.79
C GLY A 286 -4.90 17.92 5.23
N LYS A 287 -4.66 17.18 6.29
CA LYS A 287 -3.33 16.85 6.79
C LYS A 287 -3.04 15.37 6.65
N VAL A 288 -1.76 15.04 6.73
CA VAL A 288 -1.29 13.65 6.80
C VAL A 288 -0.86 13.38 8.24
N MET A 289 -1.35 12.29 8.79
CA MET A 289 -0.94 11.78 10.10
C MET A 289 -0.24 10.43 9.89
N CYS A 290 0.94 10.29 10.46
CA CYS A 290 1.71 9.05 10.41
C CYS A 290 2.08 8.60 11.82
N VAL A 291 1.96 7.30 12.05
CA VAL A 291 2.49 6.62 13.22
C VAL A 291 3.56 5.66 12.74
N CYS A 292 4.73 5.71 13.35
CA CYS A 292 5.92 5.10 12.80
C CYS A 292 6.57 4.11 13.79
N ARG A 293 7.67 3.52 13.34
CA ARG A 293 8.52 2.64 14.15
C ARG A 293 9.76 3.39 14.57
N ASP A 294 10.03 3.38 15.87
CA ASP A 294 11.32 3.78 16.41
C ASP A 294 12.19 2.55 16.57
N ASN A 295 13.15 2.39 15.67
CA ASN A 295 14.06 1.25 15.69
C ASN A 295 15.38 1.54 16.46
N TRP A 296 15.44 2.68 17.09
CA TRP A 296 16.58 3.09 17.92
C TRP A 296 16.31 2.90 19.41
N HIS A 297 15.16 3.37 19.90
CA HIS A 297 14.87 3.41 21.34
C HIS A 297 13.95 2.28 21.81
N ALA A 298 13.29 1.59 20.93
CA ALA A 298 12.32 0.52 21.19
C ALA A 298 11.11 0.90 22.07
N SER A 299 10.01 0.26 21.86
CA SER A 299 8.76 0.23 22.64
C SER A 299 7.75 1.34 22.38
N ASN A 300 8.14 2.59 22.21
CA ASN A 300 7.16 3.66 21.95
C ASN A 300 7.06 4.00 20.46
N ARG A 301 5.90 4.51 20.05
CA ARG A 301 5.67 4.90 18.65
C ARG A 301 5.80 6.40 18.47
N PRO A 302 6.75 6.83 17.62
CA PRO A 302 6.82 8.20 17.18
C PRO A 302 5.71 8.49 16.19
N TRP A 303 5.25 9.72 16.15
CA TRP A 303 4.32 10.20 15.15
C TRP A 303 4.87 11.45 14.47
N VAL A 304 4.41 11.68 13.27
CA VAL A 304 4.62 12.89 12.50
C VAL A 304 3.30 13.28 11.83
N SER A 305 2.98 14.55 11.89
CA SER A 305 1.84 15.12 11.18
C SER A 305 2.31 16.29 10.34
N PHE A 306 1.83 16.40 9.13
CA PHE A 306 2.22 17.49 8.24
C PHE A 306 1.06 17.93 7.35
N ASP A 307 1.12 19.18 6.93
CA ASP A 307 0.18 19.76 5.98
C ASP A 307 0.63 19.55 4.51
N GLN A 308 -0.18 20.01 3.59
CA GLN A 308 0.10 19.86 2.15
C GLN A 308 1.29 20.69 1.67
N ASN A 309 1.80 21.61 2.49
CA ASN A 309 3.02 22.39 2.25
C ASN A 309 4.27 21.77 2.90
N LEU A 310 4.11 20.61 3.56
CA LEU A 310 5.13 19.86 4.29
C LEU A 310 5.61 20.57 5.57
N ASN A 311 4.81 21.47 6.14
CA ASN A 311 5.01 21.92 7.50
C ASN A 311 4.62 20.80 8.44
N TYR A 312 5.54 20.36 9.28
CA TYR A 312 5.38 19.15 10.09
C TYR A 312 5.49 19.41 11.58
N GLN A 313 4.87 18.51 12.33
CA GLN A 313 5.01 18.41 13.79
C GLN A 313 5.37 16.95 14.12
N ILE A 314 6.16 16.78 15.15
CA ILE A 314 6.67 15.49 15.59
C ILE A 314 6.41 15.27 17.08
N GLY A 315 6.37 14.00 17.46
CA GLY A 315 6.22 13.62 18.86
C GLY A 315 6.24 12.10 19.02
N TYR A 316 6.09 11.67 20.24
CA TYR A 316 5.77 10.29 20.59
C TYR A 316 4.34 10.19 21.09
N ILE A 317 3.72 9.01 20.94
CA ILE A 317 2.37 8.78 21.46
C ILE A 317 2.42 8.81 22.99
N CYS A 318 1.61 9.69 23.56
CA CYS A 318 1.46 9.84 25.01
C CYS A 318 0.33 8.97 25.51
N SER A 319 0.50 7.66 25.43
CA SER A 319 -0.53 6.72 25.83
C SER A 319 -0.12 5.88 27.04
N GLY A 320 -1.06 5.19 27.64
CA GLY A 320 -0.78 4.25 28.72
C GLY A 320 -0.09 2.97 28.29
N ILE A 321 0.16 2.79 26.99
CA ILE A 321 0.73 1.56 26.41
C ILE A 321 1.87 1.90 25.47
N PHE A 322 2.93 1.10 25.53
CA PHE A 322 3.93 1.07 24.47
C PHE A 322 3.37 0.36 23.26
N GLY A 323 3.31 1.05 22.13
CA GLY A 323 2.64 0.55 20.91
C GLY A 323 3.42 -0.46 20.10
N ASP A 324 4.70 -0.66 20.41
CA ASP A 324 5.61 -1.51 19.63
C ASP A 324 5.84 -2.88 20.29
N ASN A 325 6.48 -3.79 19.56
CA ASN A 325 6.88 -5.12 20.01
C ASN A 325 8.24 -5.52 19.37
N PRO A 326 9.24 -5.99 20.11
CA PRO A 326 9.25 -6.20 21.56
C PRO A 326 9.22 -4.91 22.36
N ARG A 327 8.79 -5.00 23.57
CA ARG A 327 8.73 -3.89 24.51
C ARG A 327 9.24 -4.32 25.89
N SER A 328 9.83 -3.39 26.62
CA SER A 328 10.46 -3.71 27.91
C SER A 328 9.43 -3.98 29.02
N ASN A 329 8.24 -3.35 28.94
CA ASN A 329 7.16 -3.54 29.89
C ASN A 329 5.83 -3.02 29.32
N ASP A 330 4.74 -3.27 30.05
CA ASP A 330 3.41 -2.69 29.81
C ASP A 330 3.18 -1.48 30.73
N GLY A 331 4.09 -0.54 30.72
CA GLY A 331 3.96 0.69 31.47
C GLY A 331 3.19 1.75 30.71
N ARG A 332 2.97 2.87 31.37
CA ARG A 332 2.55 4.08 30.70
C ARG A 332 3.70 4.67 29.94
N GLY A 333 3.51 4.86 28.65
CA GLY A 333 4.45 5.61 27.83
C GLY A 333 4.44 7.09 28.21
N ASN A 334 5.62 7.69 28.26
CA ASN A 334 5.77 9.13 28.30
C ASN A 334 5.67 9.68 26.87
N CYS A 335 5.44 10.98 26.72
CA CYS A 335 5.44 11.63 25.41
C CYS A 335 6.85 11.73 24.79
N GLY A 336 7.73 10.86 25.13
CA GLY A 336 9.10 10.77 24.64
C GLY A 336 9.52 9.33 24.34
N PRO A 337 10.76 9.15 23.89
CA PRO A 337 11.29 7.83 23.61
C PRO A 337 11.47 7.01 24.89
N VAL A 338 11.23 5.71 24.78
CA VAL A 338 11.55 4.77 25.85
C VAL A 338 12.97 4.25 25.60
N LEU A 339 13.88 4.65 26.45
CA LEU A 339 15.26 4.17 26.37
C LEU A 339 15.32 2.72 26.82
N SER A 340 15.63 1.84 25.94
CA SER A 340 15.89 0.42 26.22
C SER A 340 17.12 -0.08 25.47
N ASN A 341 17.66 -1.18 25.95
CA ASN A 341 18.88 -1.77 25.39
C ASN A 341 18.56 -2.59 24.13
N GLY A 342 18.13 -1.97 23.06
CA GLY A 342 17.95 -2.73 21.83
C GLY A 342 17.07 -2.07 20.82
N ALA A 343 17.68 -1.80 19.69
CA ALA A 343 16.96 -1.46 18.48
C ALA A 343 16.20 -2.68 17.99
N ASN A 344 14.90 -2.63 18.03
CA ASN A 344 14.03 -3.63 17.46
C ASN A 344 12.62 -3.05 17.34
N GLY A 345 11.65 -3.82 16.90
CA GLY A 345 10.27 -3.39 16.79
C GLY A 345 9.59 -3.98 15.58
N VAL A 346 8.33 -3.62 15.40
CA VAL A 346 7.52 -3.94 14.25
C VAL A 346 6.75 -2.71 13.79
N LYS A 347 6.45 -2.67 12.51
CA LYS A 347 5.52 -1.68 11.96
C LYS A 347 4.14 -1.86 12.58
N GLY A 348 3.53 -0.74 12.95
CA GLY A 348 2.19 -0.71 13.50
C GLY A 348 1.46 0.57 13.11
N PHE A 349 0.27 0.74 13.63
CA PHE A 349 -0.58 1.87 13.31
C PHE A 349 -1.37 2.36 14.51
N SER A 350 -1.91 3.57 14.40
CA SER A 350 -3.01 4.05 15.23
C SER A 350 -3.86 5.04 14.44
N PHE A 351 -5.14 5.15 14.84
CA PHE A 351 -6.01 6.20 14.35
C PHE A 351 -6.37 7.14 15.49
N ARG A 352 -6.22 8.42 15.22
CA ARG A 352 -6.84 9.45 16.04
C ARG A 352 -8.21 9.77 15.47
N TYR A 353 -9.22 9.65 16.32
CA TYR A 353 -10.57 9.69 15.85
C TYR A 353 -11.46 10.48 16.80
N GLY A 354 -11.96 11.66 16.38
CA GLY A 354 -12.72 12.52 17.24
C GLY A 354 -11.96 12.82 18.54
N ASN A 355 -12.50 12.34 19.65
CA ASN A 355 -11.87 12.43 20.96
C ASN A 355 -11.12 11.13 21.34
N GLY A 356 -10.91 10.22 20.41
CA GLY A 356 -10.35 8.91 20.70
C GLY A 356 -9.17 8.52 19.85
N VAL A 357 -8.44 7.56 20.33
CA VAL A 357 -7.34 6.92 19.60
C VAL A 357 -7.60 5.42 19.55
N TRP A 358 -7.55 4.87 18.35
CA TRP A 358 -7.53 3.43 18.15
C TRP A 358 -6.10 3.02 17.89
N ILE A 359 -5.57 2.11 18.70
CA ILE A 359 -4.20 1.62 18.54
C ILE A 359 -4.24 0.12 18.34
N GLY A 360 -3.58 -0.32 17.28
CA GLY A 360 -3.34 -1.72 17.02
C GLY A 360 -1.90 -2.08 17.32
N ARG A 361 -1.70 -3.23 17.97
CA ARG A 361 -0.38 -3.77 18.28
C ARG A 361 -0.39 -5.28 18.28
N THR A 362 0.75 -5.87 18.03
CA THR A 362 0.94 -7.28 18.28
C THR A 362 1.10 -7.51 19.77
N LYS A 363 0.47 -8.55 20.30
CA LYS A 363 0.52 -8.86 21.71
C LYS A 363 1.91 -9.38 22.15
N ASN A 364 2.42 -10.31 21.41
CA ASN A 364 3.80 -10.78 21.52
C ASN A 364 4.20 -11.49 20.24
N ILE A 365 5.20 -10.98 19.55
CA ILE A 365 5.64 -11.56 18.28
C ILE A 365 6.27 -12.95 18.46
N SER A 366 6.71 -13.28 19.66
CA SER A 366 7.28 -14.59 19.98
C SER A 366 6.22 -15.64 20.31
N SER A 367 5.00 -15.23 20.58
CA SER A 367 3.86 -16.10 20.83
C SER A 367 2.82 -15.91 19.76
N ARG A 368 2.05 -16.89 19.43
CA ARG A 368 0.95 -16.80 18.47
C ARG A 368 -0.28 -16.11 19.06
N SER A 369 -0.07 -15.08 19.86
CA SER A 369 -1.12 -14.49 20.66
C SER A 369 -1.96 -13.44 19.94
N GLY A 370 -1.66 -13.17 18.68
CA GLY A 370 -2.51 -12.34 17.88
C GLY A 370 -2.38 -10.85 18.13
N PHE A 371 -3.34 -10.14 17.64
CA PHE A 371 -3.38 -8.71 17.57
C PHE A 371 -4.37 -8.15 18.61
N GLU A 372 -3.95 -7.14 19.33
CA GLU A 372 -4.75 -6.46 20.32
C GLU A 372 -5.14 -5.07 19.81
N MET A 373 -6.41 -4.76 19.89
CA MET A 373 -6.92 -3.45 19.53
C MET A 373 -7.49 -2.78 20.75
N ILE A 374 -7.06 -1.57 21.01
CA ILE A 374 -7.40 -0.80 22.19
C ILE A 374 -7.92 0.55 21.77
N TRP A 375 -9.06 0.94 22.32
CA TRP A 375 -9.68 2.23 22.08
C TRP A 375 -9.51 3.15 23.28
N ASP A 376 -9.03 4.37 23.04
CA ASP A 376 -8.92 5.42 24.03
C ASP A 376 -9.57 6.71 23.52
N PRO A 377 -10.70 7.11 24.11
CA PRO A 377 -11.40 8.29 23.68
C PRO A 377 -10.71 9.62 24.05
N ASN A 378 -9.72 9.61 24.92
CA ASN A 378 -9.04 10.82 25.37
C ASN A 378 -7.88 11.24 24.47
N GLY A 379 -7.47 10.36 23.56
CA GLY A 379 -6.48 10.68 22.54
C GLY A 379 -5.02 10.66 23.00
N TRP A 380 -4.27 11.65 22.59
CA TRP A 380 -2.82 11.67 22.66
C TRP A 380 -2.27 12.33 23.96
N THR A 381 -2.79 12.02 25.12
CA THR A 381 -2.35 12.61 26.38
C THR A 381 -1.59 11.62 27.25
N GLU A 382 -0.69 12.11 28.09
CA GLU A 382 0.06 11.28 29.05
C GLU A 382 -0.84 10.59 30.06
N THR A 383 -1.97 11.17 30.38
CA THR A 383 -2.92 10.65 31.35
C THR A 383 -3.85 9.60 30.76
N ASP A 384 -3.80 9.39 29.47
CA ASP A 384 -4.65 8.42 28.82
C ASP A 384 -4.36 7.02 29.31
N SER A 385 -5.42 6.34 29.69
CA SER A 385 -5.37 4.95 30.12
C SER A 385 -6.14 4.09 29.13
N MET A 386 -5.47 3.66 28.10
CA MET A 386 -6.08 2.79 27.09
C MET A 386 -6.58 1.48 27.66
N PHE A 387 -5.97 1.02 28.74
CA PHE A 387 -6.39 -0.18 29.45
C PHE A 387 -7.65 0.02 30.30
N SER A 388 -8.05 1.24 30.58
CA SER A 388 -9.30 1.51 31.32
C SER A 388 -10.54 1.39 30.45
N LYS A 389 -10.36 1.32 29.15
CA LYS A 389 -11.44 1.16 28.17
C LYS A 389 -11.60 -0.29 27.78
N LYS A 390 -12.72 -0.59 27.18
CA LYS A 390 -12.96 -1.91 26.62
C LYS A 390 -11.89 -2.24 25.61
N GLN A 391 -11.27 -3.37 25.79
CA GLN A 391 -10.27 -3.91 24.87
C GLN A 391 -10.93 -4.90 23.93
N ASP A 392 -10.68 -4.71 22.66
CA ASP A 392 -11.06 -5.66 21.64
C ASP A 392 -9.81 -6.43 21.22
N VAL A 393 -9.78 -7.70 21.57
CA VAL A 393 -8.69 -8.60 21.25
C VAL A 393 -9.10 -9.47 20.08
N LEU A 394 -8.31 -9.39 19.02
CA LEU A 394 -8.43 -10.29 17.89
C LEU A 394 -7.57 -11.52 18.16
N ALA A 395 -8.20 -12.60 18.53
CA ALA A 395 -7.51 -13.86 18.84
C ALA A 395 -7.07 -14.54 17.54
N LEU A 396 -6.03 -13.98 16.92
CA LEU A 396 -5.37 -14.59 15.80
C LEU A 396 -4.47 -15.70 16.32
N THR A 397 -4.77 -16.93 16.02
CA THR A 397 -4.02 -18.09 16.53
C THR A 397 -2.66 -18.25 15.87
N ASP A 398 -2.41 -17.51 14.80
CA ASP A 398 -1.18 -17.52 14.03
C ASP A 398 -0.28 -16.36 14.41
N TRP A 399 0.96 -16.39 13.90
CA TRP A 399 1.90 -15.33 14.07
C TRP A 399 1.37 -14.05 13.44
N SER A 400 1.31 -13.00 14.23
CA SER A 400 1.13 -11.65 13.68
C SER A 400 2.48 -11.04 13.31
N GLY A 401 2.47 -10.03 12.49
CA GLY A 401 3.65 -9.33 12.03
C GLY A 401 3.40 -7.83 11.96
N TYR A 402 3.69 -7.25 10.83
CA TYR A 402 3.40 -5.86 10.55
C TYR A 402 1.91 -5.58 10.55
N SER A 403 1.56 -4.36 10.86
CA SER A 403 0.21 -3.83 10.70
C SER A 403 0.29 -2.40 10.20
N GLY A 404 -0.72 -1.96 9.51
CA GLY A 404 -0.75 -0.62 8.94
C GLY A 404 -2.15 -0.15 8.62
N SER A 405 -2.26 1.15 8.41
CA SER A 405 -3.51 1.83 8.09
C SER A 405 -3.72 1.96 6.60
N PHE A 406 -4.97 2.01 6.20
CA PHE A 406 -5.43 2.48 4.91
C PHE A 406 -6.81 3.11 5.06
N VAL A 407 -7.26 3.80 4.06
CA VAL A 407 -8.58 4.41 4.06
C VAL A 407 -9.36 4.00 2.82
N GLN A 408 -10.67 3.87 2.97
CA GLN A 408 -11.58 3.76 1.84
C GLN A 408 -12.15 5.12 1.50
N HIS A 409 -12.01 5.50 0.24
CA HIS A 409 -12.49 6.78 -0.26
C HIS A 409 -14.03 6.85 -0.25
N PRO A 410 -14.61 8.05 -0.13
CA PRO A 410 -16.06 8.25 -0.12
C PRO A 410 -16.77 7.63 -1.32
N GLU A 411 -16.16 7.67 -2.49
CA GLU A 411 -16.73 7.10 -3.71
C GLU A 411 -16.87 5.57 -3.62
N LEU A 412 -15.96 4.90 -2.94
CA LEU A 412 -16.00 3.45 -2.78
C LEU A 412 -17.07 3.03 -1.77
N THR A 413 -17.26 3.79 -0.72
CA THR A 413 -18.19 3.47 0.37
C THR A 413 -19.57 4.09 0.21
N GLY A 414 -19.71 5.13 -0.61
CA GLY A 414 -20.93 5.94 -0.72
C GLY A 414 -21.17 6.86 0.48
N MET A 415 -20.16 7.07 1.33
CA MET A 415 -20.18 7.97 2.49
C MET A 415 -19.62 9.34 2.13
N ASN A 416 -19.81 10.33 3.02
CA ASN A 416 -19.24 11.67 2.84
C ASN A 416 -17.84 11.82 3.49
N CYS A 417 -17.30 10.76 4.01
CA CYS A 417 -16.06 10.71 4.76
C CYS A 417 -15.26 9.48 4.36
N MET A 418 -13.98 9.45 4.74
CA MET A 418 -13.12 8.29 4.51
C MET A 418 -13.32 7.27 5.62
N ARG A 419 -13.55 6.02 5.26
CA ARG A 419 -13.61 4.94 6.24
C ARG A 419 -12.19 4.58 6.69
N PRO A 420 -11.86 4.65 7.98
CA PRO A 420 -10.60 4.18 8.49
C PRO A 420 -10.55 2.65 8.46
N CYS A 421 -9.46 2.11 7.98
CA CYS A 421 -9.23 0.67 7.88
C CYS A 421 -7.78 0.35 8.27
N PHE A 422 -7.55 -0.91 8.63
CA PHE A 422 -6.19 -1.40 8.87
C PHE A 422 -6.04 -2.83 8.39
N TRP A 423 -4.82 -3.23 8.14
CA TRP A 423 -4.43 -4.58 7.79
C TRP A 423 -3.44 -5.13 8.79
N VAL A 424 -3.40 -6.44 8.90
CA VAL A 424 -2.44 -7.18 9.73
C VAL A 424 -1.79 -8.26 8.87
N GLU A 425 -0.48 -8.35 8.96
CA GLU A 425 0.32 -9.41 8.37
C GLU A 425 0.38 -10.59 9.33
N LEU A 426 0.01 -11.76 8.85
CA LEU A 426 0.09 -13.01 9.59
C LEU A 426 1.31 -13.79 9.08
N ILE A 427 2.43 -13.67 9.81
CA ILE A 427 3.70 -14.32 9.43
C ILE A 427 3.69 -15.77 9.88
N ARG A 428 4.08 -16.66 8.99
CA ARG A 428 4.29 -18.08 9.25
C ARG A 428 5.68 -18.51 8.79
N GLY A 429 6.16 -19.61 9.36
CA GLY A 429 7.44 -20.19 8.98
C GLY A 429 8.61 -19.75 9.88
N GLN A 430 9.80 -19.79 9.29
CA GLN A 430 11.02 -19.46 10.02
C GLN A 430 11.03 -18.00 10.55
N PRO A 431 11.71 -17.72 11.66
CA PRO A 431 12.52 -18.68 12.48
C PRO A 431 11.67 -19.45 13.51
N LYS A 432 10.38 -19.20 13.60
CA LYS A 432 9.54 -19.69 14.69
C LYS A 432 8.92 -21.06 14.44
N GLU A 433 8.80 -21.45 13.20
CA GLU A 433 8.25 -22.72 12.77
C GLU A 433 9.24 -23.50 11.91
N SER A 434 9.07 -24.81 11.87
CA SER A 434 9.98 -25.71 11.14
C SER A 434 9.65 -25.75 9.65
N THR A 435 9.98 -24.68 8.95
CA THR A 435 9.85 -24.58 7.50
C THR A 435 11.16 -24.10 6.89
N ILE A 436 11.29 -24.26 5.56
CA ILE A 436 12.44 -23.72 4.83
C ILE A 436 12.23 -22.25 4.41
N TRP A 437 11.04 -21.73 4.62
CA TRP A 437 10.60 -20.41 4.18
C TRP A 437 10.00 -19.59 5.32
N THR A 438 9.87 -18.31 5.06
CA THR A 438 9.07 -17.36 5.84
C THR A 438 8.12 -16.65 4.89
N SER A 439 6.85 -16.61 5.22
CA SER A 439 5.87 -15.93 4.40
C SER A 439 4.76 -15.33 5.25
N GLY A 440 4.01 -14.41 4.69
CA GLY A 440 2.90 -13.73 5.34
C GLY A 440 1.61 -13.86 4.54
N SER A 441 0.50 -13.70 5.24
CA SER A 441 -0.81 -13.47 4.67
C SER A 441 -1.38 -12.18 5.22
N SER A 442 -2.45 -11.66 4.66
CA SER A 442 -3.08 -10.44 5.12
C SER A 442 -4.54 -10.65 5.54
N ILE A 443 -4.90 -9.93 6.58
CA ILE A 443 -6.28 -9.75 7.02
C ILE A 443 -6.51 -8.26 7.21
N SER A 444 -7.69 -7.78 6.91
CA SER A 444 -8.02 -6.36 7.07
C SER A 444 -9.36 -6.15 7.73
N PHE A 445 -9.47 -5.00 8.38
CA PHE A 445 -10.64 -4.55 9.12
C PHE A 445 -10.95 -3.12 8.77
N CYS A 446 -12.22 -2.78 8.72
CA CYS A 446 -12.68 -1.41 8.51
C CYS A 446 -13.61 -0.96 9.61
N GLY A 447 -13.62 0.33 9.88
CA GLY A 447 -14.50 0.94 10.86
C GLY A 447 -15.97 0.81 10.49
N VAL A 448 -16.81 0.54 11.48
CA VAL A 448 -18.25 0.39 11.35
C VAL A 448 -18.98 1.17 12.43
N ASP A 449 -20.26 1.44 12.24
CA ASP A 449 -21.12 2.11 13.21
C ASP A 449 -21.54 1.21 14.36
N SER A 450 -21.57 -0.10 14.12
CA SER A 450 -21.84 -1.12 15.13
C SER A 450 -20.58 -1.47 15.92
N GLY A 451 -20.72 -2.00 17.11
CA GLY A 451 -19.58 -2.51 17.87
C GLY A 451 -18.86 -3.65 17.14
N THR A 452 -17.64 -3.91 17.57
CA THR A 452 -16.84 -5.01 17.03
C THR A 452 -17.48 -6.37 17.37
N ALA A 453 -17.64 -7.23 16.38
CA ALA A 453 -18.56 -8.37 16.51
C ALA A 453 -17.91 -9.73 16.78
N SER A 454 -16.65 -9.97 16.39
CA SER A 454 -16.03 -11.30 16.50
C SER A 454 -14.50 -11.22 16.51
N TRP A 455 -13.82 -12.26 16.98
CA TRP A 455 -12.49 -12.09 17.54
C TRP A 455 -11.43 -13.08 17.09
N SER A 456 -11.76 -14.07 16.29
CA SER A 456 -10.76 -15.09 15.91
C SER A 456 -10.75 -15.31 14.42
N TRP A 457 -9.61 -15.02 13.82
CA TRP A 457 -9.37 -15.23 12.38
C TRP A 457 -8.01 -15.84 12.15
N PRO A 458 -7.80 -17.13 12.50
CA PRO A 458 -6.54 -17.80 12.20
C PRO A 458 -6.34 -17.92 10.68
N ASP A 459 -5.10 -18.02 10.23
CA ASP A 459 -4.82 -18.28 8.82
C ASP A 459 -5.19 -19.69 8.38
N GLY A 460 -5.35 -20.60 9.33
CA GLY A 460 -5.83 -21.96 9.12
C GLY A 460 -4.81 -22.90 8.47
N ALA A 461 -3.55 -22.51 8.33
CA ALA A 461 -2.52 -23.35 7.77
C ALA A 461 -1.94 -24.30 8.81
N ASP A 462 -1.86 -25.58 8.46
CA ASP A 462 -1.12 -26.58 9.22
C ASP A 462 0.33 -26.64 8.73
N LEU A 463 1.29 -26.44 9.64
CA LEU A 463 2.70 -26.45 9.32
C LEU A 463 3.48 -27.51 10.10
N PRO A 464 4.47 -28.17 9.49
CA PRO A 464 4.85 -28.05 8.07
C PRO A 464 3.76 -28.57 7.15
N PHE A 465 3.76 -28.12 5.90
CA PHE A 465 2.85 -28.68 4.92
C PHE A 465 3.10 -30.17 4.75
N SER A 466 2.07 -30.98 4.76
CA SER A 466 2.17 -32.36 4.31
C SER A 466 2.55 -32.35 2.83
N VAL A 467 3.71 -32.90 2.54
CA VAL A 467 4.20 -33.04 1.17
C VAL A 467 3.50 -34.26 0.54
N ASP A 468 2.26 -34.10 0.19
CA ASP A 468 1.61 -35.01 -0.75
C ASP A 468 2.13 -34.63 -2.14
N LYS A 469 3.15 -35.33 -2.55
CA LYS A 469 3.68 -35.25 -3.90
C LYS A 469 2.97 -36.25 -4.81
#